data_94ee8aa375bbf793457b4fcc94d79ae3
#
_entry.id   94ee8aa375bbf793457b4fcc94d79ae3
#
_cell.length_a   1.000
_cell.length_b   1.000
_cell.length_c   1.000
_cell.angle_alpha   90.00
_cell.angle_beta   90.00
_cell.angle_gamma   90.00
#
_symmetry.space_group_name_H-M   'P 1'
#
loop_
_entity.id
_entity.type
_entity.pdbx_description
1 polymer ?
#
loop_
_entity_poly.entity_id
_entity_poly.type
_entity_poly.pdbx_seq_one_letter_code
_entity_poly.pdbx_strand_id
1 'polypeptide(L)'
;QSEQGLRRSMLNQLLEAMTTGTDIAARNLARAAELVTSFKQVAADQASSQRRSFALHELTNEIVLTLRPLIRRSEVSIEVQVPEDLWFDSYPGPLGQVLTNLLSNAVTHAFEGRSERRIRIEAEALASGRVGIRVADNGCGIAEDLLPRIFDPFVTTRMGRGGTGLGLHIAHNLVVQVLGGSISVASQPGEGCCFTIELPRKAPVAALPA
;
A
#
# COMPACT_ATOMS: atom_id res chain seq x y z
N GLN A 1 15.17 -51.79 -24.36
CA GLN A 1 15.06 -50.33 -24.64
C GLN A 1 13.86 -49.67 -23.94
N SER A 2 12.80 -50.37 -23.58
CA SER A 2 11.62 -49.80 -22.93
C SER A 2 11.78 -49.48 -21.45
N GLU A 3 12.50 -50.27 -20.68
CA GLU A 3 12.71 -50.06 -19.23
C GLU A 3 13.58 -48.83 -18.91
N GLN A 4 14.59 -48.55 -19.70
CA GLN A 4 15.47 -47.36 -19.53
C GLN A 4 14.70 -46.07 -19.86
N GLY A 5 13.81 -46.10 -20.86
CA GLY A 5 12.94 -44.97 -21.20
C GLY A 5 11.94 -44.66 -20.09
N LEU A 6 11.33 -45.65 -19.47
CA LEU A 6 10.41 -45.49 -18.33
C LEU A 6 11.11 -44.91 -17.09
N ARG A 7 12.29 -45.42 -16.75
CA ARG A 7 13.09 -44.91 -15.60
C ARG A 7 13.51 -43.45 -15.81
N ARG A 8 13.87 -43.07 -17.01
CA ARG A 8 14.23 -41.68 -17.33
C ARG A 8 13.01 -40.73 -17.28
N SER A 9 11.85 -41.18 -17.75
CA SER A 9 10.59 -40.44 -17.63
C SER A 9 10.17 -40.24 -16.17
N MET A 10 10.25 -41.28 -15.34
CA MET A 10 9.96 -41.20 -13.90
C MET A 10 10.93 -40.26 -13.16
N LEU A 11 12.23 -40.29 -13.51
CA LEU A 11 13.20 -39.38 -12.92
C LEU A 11 12.90 -37.91 -13.30
N ASN A 12 12.57 -37.63 -14.56
CA ASN A 12 12.20 -36.29 -14.99
C ASN A 12 10.95 -35.80 -14.29
N GLN A 13 9.92 -36.63 -14.17
CA GLN A 13 8.70 -36.29 -13.41
C GLN A 13 8.98 -36.01 -11.94
N LEU A 14 9.86 -36.78 -11.31
CA LEU A 14 10.29 -36.52 -9.93
C LEU A 14 11.02 -35.21 -9.79
N LEU A 15 11.96 -34.90 -10.70
CA LEU A 15 12.69 -33.63 -10.72
C LEU A 15 11.76 -32.42 -10.94
N GLU A 16 10.79 -32.53 -11.86
CA GLU A 16 9.78 -31.48 -12.07
C GLU A 16 8.89 -31.30 -10.83
N ALA A 17 8.46 -32.38 -10.19
CA ALA A 17 7.66 -32.30 -8.98
C ALA A 17 8.45 -31.69 -7.81
N MET A 18 9.74 -32.04 -7.67
CA MET A 18 10.63 -31.43 -6.67
C MET A 18 10.86 -29.94 -6.93
N THR A 19 11.11 -29.55 -8.18
CA THR A 19 11.29 -28.15 -8.57
C THR A 19 10.02 -27.34 -8.28
N THR A 20 8.88 -27.85 -8.68
CA THR A 20 7.58 -27.22 -8.39
C THR A 20 7.32 -27.11 -6.89
N GLY A 21 7.59 -28.16 -6.14
CA GLY A 21 7.44 -28.18 -4.67
C GLY A 21 8.36 -27.18 -3.97
N THR A 22 9.62 -27.11 -4.38
CA THR A 22 10.57 -26.13 -3.82
C THR A 22 10.21 -24.69 -4.18
N ASP A 23 9.72 -24.43 -5.38
CA ASP A 23 9.23 -23.10 -5.78
C ASP A 23 7.99 -22.66 -4.99
N ILE A 24 7.08 -23.59 -4.71
CA ILE A 24 5.91 -23.32 -3.86
C ILE A 24 6.37 -23.03 -2.42
N ALA A 25 7.26 -23.83 -1.88
CA ALA A 25 7.79 -23.65 -0.52
C ALA A 25 8.55 -22.32 -0.38
N ALA A 26 9.41 -21.97 -1.34
CA ALA A 26 10.14 -20.70 -1.36
C ALA A 26 9.21 -19.50 -1.41
N ARG A 27 8.17 -19.55 -2.26
CA ARG A 27 7.14 -18.49 -2.32
C ARG A 27 6.36 -18.35 -1.02
N ASN A 28 6.00 -19.45 -0.37
CA ASN A 28 5.27 -19.44 0.90
C ASN A 28 6.14 -18.92 2.05
N LEU A 29 7.44 -19.28 2.08
CA LEU A 29 8.40 -18.75 3.05
C LEU A 29 8.64 -17.24 2.86
N ALA A 30 8.80 -16.79 1.62
CA ALA A 30 8.89 -15.34 1.33
C ALA A 30 7.64 -14.59 1.82
N ARG A 31 6.44 -15.14 1.57
CA ARG A 31 5.17 -14.59 2.09
C ARG A 31 5.14 -14.53 3.62
N ALA A 32 5.56 -15.60 4.28
CA ALA A 32 5.60 -15.64 5.75
C ALA A 32 6.59 -14.60 6.31
N ALA A 33 7.75 -14.44 5.70
CA ALA A 33 8.74 -13.42 6.08
C ALA A 33 8.20 -12.00 5.91
N GLU A 34 7.49 -11.73 4.80
CA GLU A 34 6.84 -10.45 4.54
C GLU A 34 5.70 -10.17 5.54
N LEU A 35 4.90 -11.20 5.89
CA LEU A 35 3.88 -11.10 6.94
C LEU A 35 4.48 -10.73 8.29
N VAL A 36 5.56 -11.40 8.69
CA VAL A 36 6.27 -11.11 9.95
C VAL A 36 6.85 -9.70 9.92
N THR A 37 7.39 -9.26 8.79
CA THR A 37 7.93 -7.90 8.63
C THR A 37 6.82 -6.87 8.71
N SER A 38 5.69 -7.08 8.03
CA SER A 38 4.52 -6.19 8.09
C SER A 38 3.91 -6.15 9.49
N PHE A 39 3.83 -7.30 10.17
CA PHE A 39 3.35 -7.36 11.55
C PHE A 39 4.31 -6.67 12.53
N LYS A 40 5.63 -6.86 12.37
CA LYS A 40 6.64 -6.13 13.15
C LYS A 40 6.57 -4.63 12.90
N GLN A 41 6.31 -4.19 11.67
CA GLN A 41 6.15 -2.79 11.32
C GLN A 41 4.91 -2.19 12.02
N VAL A 42 3.77 -2.86 11.96
CA VAL A 42 2.56 -2.46 12.69
C VAL A 42 2.80 -2.42 14.21
N ALA A 43 3.53 -3.40 14.76
CA ALA A 43 3.87 -3.44 16.18
C ALA A 43 4.92 -2.39 16.59
N ALA A 44 5.91 -2.10 15.74
CA ALA A 44 6.92 -1.08 15.97
C ALA A 44 6.32 0.34 15.84
N ASP A 45 5.38 0.53 14.90
CA ASP A 45 4.65 1.78 14.74
C ASP A 45 3.68 2.04 15.91
N GLN A 46 3.17 0.99 16.57
CA GLN A 46 2.47 1.13 17.85
C GLN A 46 3.39 1.67 18.96
N ALA A 47 4.67 1.29 18.98
CA ALA A 47 5.64 1.83 19.93
C ALA A 47 6.09 3.28 19.59
N SER A 48 6.01 3.69 18.32
CA SER A 48 6.27 5.06 17.82
C SER A 48 5.02 5.95 17.77
N SER A 49 3.85 5.43 18.13
CA SER A 49 2.54 6.11 17.98
C SER A 49 2.28 7.10 19.12
N GLN A 50 3.22 8.02 19.37
CA GLN A 50 2.89 9.15 20.23
C GLN A 50 1.98 10.12 19.47
N ARG A 51 0.77 10.29 20.01
CA ARG A 51 -0.14 11.34 19.56
C ARG A 51 0.51 12.69 19.79
N ARG A 52 0.54 13.52 18.76
CA ARG A 52 1.07 14.89 18.83
C ARG A 52 0.39 15.80 17.82
N SER A 53 0.57 17.09 17.99
CA SER A 53 0.21 18.07 16.98
C SER A 53 1.28 18.11 15.89
N PHE A 54 0.85 18.13 14.61
CA PHE A 54 1.74 18.24 13.46
C PHE A 54 1.01 18.84 12.23
N ALA A 55 1.77 19.47 11.34
CA ALA A 55 1.25 19.97 10.07
C ALA A 55 1.23 18.84 9.03
N LEU A 56 0.10 18.68 8.33
CA LEU A 56 -0.03 17.66 7.30
C LEU A 56 0.92 17.89 6.13
N HIS A 57 1.14 19.15 5.74
CA HIS A 57 2.08 19.53 4.69
C HIS A 57 3.51 19.05 4.98
N GLU A 58 4.01 19.24 6.21
CA GLU A 58 5.35 18.80 6.61
C GLU A 58 5.47 17.27 6.53
N LEU A 59 4.52 16.54 7.11
CA LEU A 59 4.50 15.08 7.06
C LEU A 59 4.47 14.56 5.62
N THR A 60 3.64 15.15 4.76
CA THR A 60 3.53 14.73 3.35
C THR A 60 4.85 14.94 2.61
N ASN A 61 5.51 16.08 2.80
CA ASN A 61 6.79 16.37 2.18
C ASN A 61 7.90 15.43 2.66
N GLU A 62 7.93 15.10 3.95
CA GLU A 62 8.88 14.12 4.52
C GLU A 62 8.73 12.74 3.86
N ILE A 63 7.48 12.29 3.66
CA ILE A 63 7.21 11.01 3.01
C ILE A 63 7.64 11.03 1.54
N VAL A 64 7.29 12.09 0.79
CA VAL A 64 7.71 12.24 -0.61
C VAL A 64 9.24 12.26 -0.72
N LEU A 65 9.93 12.92 0.19
CA LEU A 65 11.38 12.93 0.26
C LEU A 65 11.96 11.52 0.53
N THR A 66 11.37 10.78 1.45
CA THR A 66 11.76 9.40 1.77
C THR A 66 11.58 8.46 0.58
N LEU A 67 10.51 8.63 -0.19
CA LEU A 67 10.22 7.84 -1.39
C LEU A 67 10.96 8.32 -2.65
N ARG A 68 11.75 9.40 -2.56
CA ARG A 68 12.43 10.01 -3.71
C ARG A 68 13.28 9.04 -4.55
N PRO A 69 14.03 8.06 -3.96
CA PRO A 69 14.77 7.09 -4.77
C PRO A 69 13.86 6.22 -5.64
N LEU A 70 12.72 5.77 -5.10
CA LEU A 70 11.72 4.98 -5.82
C LEU A 70 11.05 5.80 -6.94
N ILE A 71 10.64 7.04 -6.61
CA ILE A 71 10.00 7.98 -7.53
C ILE A 71 10.90 8.29 -8.73
N ARG A 72 12.18 8.60 -8.47
CA ARG A 72 13.16 8.89 -9.54
C ARG A 72 13.40 7.69 -10.44
N ARG A 73 13.54 6.50 -9.86
CA ARG A 73 13.75 5.27 -10.64
C ARG A 73 12.57 4.96 -11.56
N SER A 74 11.37 5.34 -11.16
CA SER A 74 10.13 5.07 -11.90
C SER A 74 9.71 6.24 -12.80
N GLU A 75 10.48 7.34 -12.83
CA GLU A 75 10.20 8.56 -13.61
C GLU A 75 8.80 9.13 -13.38
N VAL A 76 8.33 9.08 -12.13
CA VAL A 76 7.02 9.58 -11.71
C VAL A 76 7.15 11.03 -11.25
N SER A 77 6.25 11.91 -11.68
CA SER A 77 6.09 13.25 -11.11
C SER A 77 5.09 13.21 -9.96
N ILE A 78 5.44 13.85 -8.84
CA ILE A 78 4.53 14.02 -7.70
C ILE A 78 4.26 15.50 -7.50
N GLU A 79 2.98 15.84 -7.45
CA GLU A 79 2.45 17.17 -7.15
C GLU A 79 1.80 17.16 -5.76
N VAL A 80 2.23 18.04 -4.86
CA VAL A 80 1.70 18.15 -3.50
C VAL A 80 0.95 19.48 -3.36
N GLN A 81 -0.36 19.39 -3.14
CA GLN A 81 -1.28 20.51 -2.94
C GLN A 81 -1.94 20.39 -1.57
N VAL A 82 -1.13 20.49 -0.53
CA VAL A 82 -1.55 20.39 0.87
C VAL A 82 -1.34 21.77 1.52
N PRO A 83 -2.41 22.43 2.02
CA PRO A 83 -2.30 23.69 2.73
C PRO A 83 -1.43 23.60 3.98
N GLU A 84 -0.62 24.64 4.23
CA GLU A 84 0.31 24.70 5.38
C GLU A 84 -0.42 24.84 6.73
N ASP A 85 -1.65 25.36 6.71
CA ASP A 85 -2.50 25.58 7.88
C ASP A 85 -3.35 24.37 8.30
N LEU A 86 -3.20 23.23 7.63
CA LEU A 86 -3.86 21.97 8.02
C LEU A 86 -3.07 21.23 9.09
N TRP A 87 -3.54 21.39 10.34
CA TRP A 87 -2.96 20.76 11.52
C TRP A 87 -3.82 19.61 12.03
N PHE A 88 -3.14 18.57 12.50
CA PHE A 88 -3.71 17.42 13.19
C PHE A 88 -3.21 17.32 14.63
N ASP A 89 -4.08 16.89 15.55
CA ASP A 89 -3.72 16.30 16.84
C ASP A 89 -3.99 14.79 16.72
N SER A 90 -3.00 14.06 16.23
CA SER A 90 -3.17 12.68 15.76
C SER A 90 -1.84 11.91 15.87
N TYR A 91 -1.77 10.79 15.17
CA TYR A 91 -0.64 9.87 15.14
C TYR A 91 0.11 10.00 13.80
N PRO A 92 1.24 10.76 13.73
CA PRO A 92 1.95 10.98 12.46
C PRO A 92 2.55 9.70 11.87
N GLY A 93 3.02 8.75 12.68
CA GLY A 93 3.55 7.47 12.21
C GLY A 93 2.51 6.67 11.42
N PRO A 94 1.36 6.32 11.98
CA PRO A 94 0.25 5.68 11.28
C PRO A 94 -0.20 6.41 10.02
N LEU A 95 -0.35 7.74 10.04
CA LEU A 95 -0.72 8.49 8.84
C LEU A 95 0.39 8.45 7.78
N GLY A 96 1.63 8.56 8.21
CA GLY A 96 2.79 8.42 7.33
C GLY A 96 2.84 7.06 6.64
N GLN A 97 2.55 5.98 7.37
CA GLN A 97 2.47 4.62 6.82
C GLN A 97 1.35 4.49 5.79
N VAL A 98 0.17 5.08 6.05
CA VAL A 98 -0.94 5.11 5.08
C VAL A 98 -0.50 5.77 3.78
N LEU A 99 0.05 6.98 3.85
CA LEU A 99 0.51 7.72 2.67
C LEU A 99 1.64 6.98 1.93
N THR A 100 2.59 6.39 2.67
CA THR A 100 3.66 5.56 2.10
C THR A 100 3.10 4.36 1.32
N ASN A 101 2.12 3.66 1.88
CA ASN A 101 1.48 2.52 1.22
C ASN A 101 0.76 2.95 -0.07
N LEU A 102 0.00 4.04 -0.04
CA LEU A 102 -0.71 4.54 -1.23
C LEU A 102 0.26 5.00 -2.32
N LEU A 103 1.28 5.79 -1.96
CA LEU A 103 2.27 6.30 -2.91
C LEU A 103 3.13 5.18 -3.51
N SER A 104 3.61 4.24 -2.68
CA SER A 104 4.41 3.12 -3.18
C SER A 104 3.60 2.20 -4.09
N ASN A 105 2.31 1.99 -3.79
CA ASN A 105 1.40 1.26 -4.67
C ASN A 105 1.22 1.97 -6.01
N ALA A 106 0.96 3.27 -6.02
CA ALA A 106 0.83 4.04 -7.26
C ALA A 106 2.12 3.98 -8.09
N VAL A 107 3.29 4.24 -7.49
CA VAL A 107 4.59 4.19 -8.20
C VAL A 107 4.87 2.80 -8.76
N THR A 108 4.49 1.73 -8.05
CA THR A 108 4.83 0.36 -8.42
C THR A 108 3.84 -0.25 -9.42
N HIS A 109 2.56 0.09 -9.32
CA HIS A 109 1.48 -0.63 -10.01
C HIS A 109 0.74 0.20 -11.07
N ALA A 110 0.69 1.54 -10.92
CA ALA A 110 -0.21 2.34 -11.74
C ALA A 110 0.29 2.58 -13.17
N PHE A 111 1.60 2.54 -13.43
CA PHE A 111 2.17 3.14 -14.63
C PHE A 111 2.70 2.15 -15.68
N GLU A 112 2.24 0.90 -15.66
CA GLU A 112 2.59 -0.07 -16.70
C GLU A 112 2.03 0.39 -18.06
N GLY A 113 2.91 0.56 -19.05
CA GLY A 113 2.54 1.03 -20.40
C GLY A 113 2.16 2.53 -20.49
N ARG A 114 2.42 3.33 -19.45
CA ARG A 114 2.13 4.77 -19.47
C ARG A 114 3.37 5.60 -19.73
N SER A 115 3.28 6.56 -20.66
CA SER A 115 4.33 7.55 -20.94
C SER A 115 4.31 8.70 -19.93
N GLU A 116 3.14 9.20 -19.58
CA GLU A 116 2.97 10.18 -18.51
C GLU A 116 2.66 9.50 -17.20
N ARG A 117 3.45 9.81 -16.15
CA ARG A 117 3.35 9.21 -14.83
C ARG A 117 3.25 10.30 -13.79
N ARG A 118 2.04 10.57 -13.34
CA ARG A 118 1.75 11.64 -12.39
C ARG A 118 0.96 11.12 -11.20
N ILE A 119 1.39 11.53 -10.00
CA ILE A 119 0.65 11.36 -8.76
C ILE A 119 0.37 12.76 -8.20
N ARG A 120 -0.84 12.98 -7.73
CA ARG A 120 -1.24 14.21 -7.06
C ARG A 120 -1.71 13.88 -5.65
N ILE A 121 -1.23 14.66 -4.68
CA ILE A 121 -1.64 14.60 -3.28
C ILE A 121 -2.31 15.93 -2.97
N GLU A 122 -3.58 15.89 -2.62
CA GLU A 122 -4.37 17.06 -2.27
C GLU A 122 -4.95 16.90 -0.87
N ALA A 123 -5.13 18.00 -0.16
CA ALA A 123 -5.85 17.99 1.10
C ALA A 123 -6.67 19.25 1.28
N GLU A 124 -7.82 19.10 1.95
CA GLU A 124 -8.73 20.19 2.23
C GLU A 124 -9.45 20.00 3.56
N ALA A 125 -9.85 21.13 4.16
CA ALA A 125 -10.75 21.09 5.30
C ALA A 125 -12.19 20.91 4.81
N LEU A 126 -12.86 19.88 5.32
CA LEU A 126 -14.26 19.58 4.97
C LEU A 126 -15.22 20.36 5.89
N ALA A 127 -16.43 20.63 5.38
CA ALA A 127 -17.49 21.30 6.14
C ALA A 127 -17.88 20.55 7.45
N SER A 128 -17.63 19.25 7.51
CA SER A 128 -17.83 18.40 8.71
C SER A 128 -16.81 18.66 9.83
N GLY A 129 -15.83 19.56 9.65
CA GLY A 129 -14.70 19.73 10.55
C GLY A 129 -13.62 18.64 10.44
N ARG A 130 -13.76 17.73 9.48
CA ARG A 130 -12.77 16.70 9.13
C ARG A 130 -11.79 17.25 8.10
N VAL A 131 -10.77 16.49 7.78
CA VAL A 131 -9.83 16.77 6.69
C VAL A 131 -9.96 15.66 5.65
N GLY A 132 -10.17 16.06 4.41
CA GLY A 132 -10.09 15.18 3.24
C GLY A 132 -8.67 15.17 2.69
N ILE A 133 -8.12 13.98 2.43
CA ILE A 133 -6.83 13.79 1.76
C ILE A 133 -7.09 12.92 0.55
N ARG A 134 -6.65 13.38 -0.63
CA ARG A 134 -6.76 12.63 -1.89
C ARG A 134 -5.37 12.29 -2.41
N VAL A 135 -5.19 11.03 -2.80
CA VAL A 135 -4.00 10.54 -3.50
C VAL A 135 -4.48 10.00 -4.84
N ALA A 136 -4.22 10.72 -5.90
CA ALA A 136 -4.68 10.40 -7.25
C ALA A 136 -3.50 10.12 -8.17
N ASP A 137 -3.62 9.09 -9.02
CA ASP A 137 -2.70 8.79 -10.12
C ASP A 137 -3.42 8.79 -11.46
N ASN A 138 -2.68 9.03 -12.55
CA ASN A 138 -3.16 8.93 -13.92
C ASN A 138 -2.78 7.59 -14.58
N GLY A 139 -2.73 6.54 -13.79
CA GLY A 139 -2.26 5.22 -14.21
C GLY A 139 -3.27 4.37 -14.98
N CYS A 140 -3.05 3.06 -14.96
CA CYS A 140 -3.90 2.09 -15.66
C CYS A 140 -5.25 1.84 -14.99
N GLY A 141 -5.46 2.35 -13.76
CA GLY A 141 -6.66 2.09 -12.97
C GLY A 141 -6.72 0.67 -12.41
N ILE A 142 -7.85 0.37 -11.77
CA ILE A 142 -8.14 -0.91 -11.14
C ILE A 142 -9.36 -1.52 -11.83
N ALA A 143 -9.30 -2.82 -12.10
CA ALA A 143 -10.42 -3.56 -12.69
C ALA A 143 -11.63 -3.56 -11.74
N GLU A 144 -12.84 -3.45 -12.30
CA GLU A 144 -14.08 -3.29 -11.53
C GLU A 144 -14.35 -4.46 -10.58
N ASP A 145 -13.98 -5.67 -10.95
CA ASP A 145 -14.12 -6.89 -10.14
C ASP A 145 -13.19 -6.92 -8.92
N LEU A 146 -12.10 -6.15 -8.93
CA LEU A 146 -11.15 -6.02 -7.83
C LEU A 146 -11.53 -4.92 -6.85
N LEU A 147 -12.20 -3.85 -7.29
CA LEU A 147 -12.53 -2.69 -6.46
C LEU A 147 -13.20 -3.04 -5.12
N PRO A 148 -14.19 -3.94 -5.04
CA PRO A 148 -14.83 -4.29 -3.77
C PRO A 148 -13.89 -4.99 -2.78
N ARG A 149 -12.77 -5.53 -3.26
CA ARG A 149 -11.87 -6.38 -2.48
C ARG A 149 -10.46 -5.84 -2.33
N ILE A 150 -10.17 -4.63 -2.82
CA ILE A 150 -8.79 -4.10 -2.81
C ILE A 150 -8.22 -3.90 -1.40
N PHE A 151 -9.09 -3.75 -0.40
CA PHE A 151 -8.71 -3.65 1.01
C PHE A 151 -8.67 -5.00 1.73
N ASP A 152 -9.07 -6.10 1.07
CA ASP A 152 -8.91 -7.43 1.64
C ASP A 152 -7.43 -7.81 1.71
N PRO A 153 -7.00 -8.57 2.74
CA PRO A 153 -5.63 -9.02 2.82
C PRO A 153 -5.28 -9.94 1.65
N PHE A 154 -4.04 -9.83 1.15
CA PHE A 154 -3.49 -10.65 0.05
C PHE A 154 -4.09 -10.40 -1.35
N VAL A 155 -4.92 -9.41 -1.53
CA VAL A 155 -5.39 -9.00 -2.86
C VAL A 155 -4.28 -8.22 -3.56
N THR A 156 -3.77 -8.75 -4.67
CA THR A 156 -2.72 -8.14 -5.49
C THR A 156 -2.77 -8.64 -6.91
N THR A 157 -2.51 -7.77 -7.88
CA THR A 157 -2.34 -8.11 -9.29
C THR A 157 -0.91 -8.59 -9.62
N ARG A 158 0.05 -8.46 -8.68
CA ARG A 158 1.46 -8.85 -8.85
C ARG A 158 1.90 -9.98 -7.92
N MET A 159 1.05 -10.99 -7.74
CA MET A 159 1.40 -12.15 -6.94
C MET A 159 2.66 -12.85 -7.48
N GLY A 160 3.69 -12.98 -6.64
CA GLY A 160 4.99 -13.58 -7.02
C GLY A 160 5.98 -12.64 -7.72
N ARG A 161 5.65 -11.35 -7.88
CA ARG A 161 6.52 -10.29 -8.43
C ARG A 161 6.77 -9.15 -7.43
N GLY A 162 6.79 -9.47 -6.13
CA GLY A 162 7.04 -8.51 -5.05
C GLY A 162 5.80 -7.79 -4.50
N GLY A 163 4.60 -8.16 -4.93
CA GLY A 163 3.36 -7.64 -4.35
C GLY A 163 2.84 -8.53 -3.22
N THR A 164 2.80 -8.04 -1.99
CA THR A 164 2.31 -8.80 -0.81
C THR A 164 0.79 -8.82 -0.72
N GLY A 165 0.11 -7.83 -1.30
CA GLY A 165 -1.32 -7.61 -1.14
C GLY A 165 -1.73 -7.16 0.27
N LEU A 166 -0.78 -6.68 1.09
CA LEU A 166 -1.05 -6.24 2.46
C LEU A 166 -1.08 -4.72 2.62
N GLY A 167 -0.43 -3.96 1.72
CA GLY A 167 -0.28 -2.51 1.87
C GLY A 167 -1.61 -1.77 2.01
N LEU A 168 -2.59 -2.04 1.14
CA LEU A 168 -3.90 -1.42 1.20
C LEU A 168 -4.73 -1.90 2.40
N HIS A 169 -4.62 -3.17 2.78
CA HIS A 169 -5.25 -3.70 3.98
C HIS A 169 -4.73 -3.00 5.25
N ILE A 170 -3.42 -2.83 5.37
CA ILE A 170 -2.78 -2.10 6.48
C ILE A 170 -3.24 -0.64 6.47
N ALA A 171 -3.22 0.03 5.32
CA ALA A 171 -3.70 1.41 5.20
C ALA A 171 -5.15 1.56 5.66
N HIS A 172 -6.04 0.67 5.25
CA HIS A 172 -7.43 0.66 5.67
C HIS A 172 -7.56 0.51 7.20
N ASN A 173 -6.86 -0.47 7.79
CA ASN A 173 -6.93 -0.71 9.24
C ASN A 173 -6.39 0.48 10.03
N LEU A 174 -5.27 1.08 9.61
CA LEU A 174 -4.73 2.27 10.26
C LEU A 174 -5.70 3.45 10.20
N VAL A 175 -6.33 3.69 9.04
CA VAL A 175 -7.30 4.77 8.87
C VAL A 175 -8.51 4.55 9.77
N VAL A 176 -9.09 3.34 9.78
CA VAL A 176 -10.35 3.07 10.49
C VAL A 176 -10.12 2.89 11.98
N GLN A 177 -9.13 2.08 12.38
CA GLN A 177 -8.98 1.65 13.78
C GLN A 177 -8.11 2.61 14.60
N VAL A 178 -7.11 3.25 13.98
CA VAL A 178 -6.15 4.10 14.71
C VAL A 178 -6.46 5.58 14.53
N LEU A 179 -6.69 6.01 13.28
CA LEU A 179 -6.90 7.42 12.96
C LEU A 179 -8.37 7.86 13.09
N GLY A 180 -9.31 6.92 13.22
CA GLY A 180 -10.75 7.18 13.40
C GLY A 180 -11.41 7.78 12.16
N GLY A 181 -10.91 7.42 10.99
CA GLY A 181 -11.37 7.92 9.70
C GLY A 181 -12.03 6.89 8.81
N SER A 182 -12.12 7.23 7.54
CA SER A 182 -12.58 6.36 6.46
C SER A 182 -11.67 6.50 5.25
N ILE A 183 -11.54 5.42 4.47
CA ILE A 183 -10.82 5.40 3.20
C ILE A 183 -11.71 4.79 2.13
N SER A 184 -11.72 5.40 0.97
CA SER A 184 -12.45 4.95 -0.21
C SER A 184 -11.57 5.05 -1.44
N VAL A 185 -12.00 4.42 -2.53
CA VAL A 185 -11.31 4.45 -3.82
C VAL A 185 -12.32 4.68 -4.94
N ALA A 186 -11.95 5.52 -5.89
CA ALA A 186 -12.60 5.64 -7.19
C ALA A 186 -11.56 5.34 -8.26
N SER A 187 -11.89 4.45 -9.19
CA SER A 187 -11.00 4.07 -10.28
C SER A 187 -11.79 3.54 -11.46
N GLN A 188 -11.28 3.83 -12.67
CA GLN A 188 -11.76 3.25 -13.91
C GLN A 188 -10.57 2.73 -14.70
N PRO A 189 -10.68 1.56 -15.36
CA PRO A 189 -9.61 1.05 -16.21
C PRO A 189 -9.20 2.08 -17.27
N GLY A 190 -7.92 2.42 -17.29
CA GLY A 190 -7.36 3.40 -18.21
C GLY A 190 -7.39 4.86 -17.73
N GLU A 191 -8.09 5.21 -16.67
CA GLU A 191 -8.24 6.59 -16.17
C GLU A 191 -7.47 6.88 -14.87
N GLY A 192 -6.84 5.85 -14.30
CA GLY A 192 -6.10 5.97 -13.06
C GLY A 192 -6.94 5.63 -11.83
N CYS A 193 -6.44 6.05 -10.65
CA CYS A 193 -7.03 5.72 -9.38
C CYS A 193 -6.99 6.94 -8.45
N CYS A 194 -8.02 7.14 -7.64
CA CYS A 194 -8.09 8.16 -6.61
C CYS A 194 -8.50 7.53 -5.28
N PHE A 195 -7.59 7.49 -4.34
CA PHE A 195 -7.89 7.17 -2.95
C PHE A 195 -8.28 8.43 -2.19
N THR A 196 -9.40 8.37 -1.48
CA THR A 196 -9.89 9.47 -0.63
C THR A 196 -9.90 9.00 0.82
N ILE A 197 -9.24 9.75 1.68
CA ILE A 197 -9.16 9.51 3.12
C ILE A 197 -9.85 10.68 3.82
N GLU A 198 -10.76 10.41 4.75
CA GLU A 198 -11.35 11.42 5.60
C GLU A 198 -10.99 11.17 7.05
N LEU A 199 -10.34 12.12 7.69
CA LEU A 199 -9.86 12.02 9.06
C LEU A 199 -10.43 13.12 9.95
N PRO A 200 -10.71 12.83 11.23
CA PRO A 200 -10.94 13.88 12.21
C PRO A 200 -9.63 14.65 12.45
N ARG A 201 -9.69 15.97 12.61
CA ARG A 201 -8.49 16.76 13.00
C ARG A 201 -7.89 16.30 14.32
N LYS A 202 -8.71 15.71 15.17
CA LYS A 202 -8.32 15.15 16.46
C LYS A 202 -8.63 13.65 16.46
N ALA A 203 -7.61 12.81 16.40
CA ALA A 203 -7.79 11.37 16.42
C ALA A 203 -8.41 10.90 17.74
N PRO A 204 -9.18 9.80 17.74
CA PRO A 204 -9.64 9.18 18.98
C PRO A 204 -8.42 8.77 19.83
N VAL A 205 -8.60 8.75 21.13
CA VAL A 205 -7.61 8.15 22.04
C VAL A 205 -7.63 6.66 21.75
N ALA A 206 -6.49 6.10 21.28
CA ALA A 206 -6.41 4.67 21.05
C ALA A 206 -6.71 3.94 22.36
N ALA A 207 -7.75 3.12 22.38
CA ALA A 207 -7.96 2.20 23.47
C ALA A 207 -6.77 1.23 23.47
N LEU A 208 -5.88 1.33 24.46
CA LEU A 208 -4.83 0.34 24.66
C LEU A 208 -5.52 -1.03 24.79
N PRO A 209 -5.13 -2.04 23.99
CA PRO A 209 -5.60 -3.37 24.24
C PRO A 209 -5.14 -3.79 25.64
N ALA A 210 -6.11 -4.27 26.44
CA ALA A 210 -5.85 -4.79 27.77
C ALA A 210 -4.99 -6.05 27.72
#